data_0c00233c2348c5350f42c9ffbf9f97f7
#
_entry.id   0c00233c2348c5350f42c9ffbf9f97f7
#
_cell.length_a   1.000
_cell.length_b   1.000
_cell.length_c   1.000
_cell.angle_alpha   90.00
_cell.angle_beta   90.00
_cell.angle_gamma   90.00
#
_symmetry.space_group_name_H-M   'P 1'
#
loop_
_entity.id
_entity.type
_entity.pdbx_description
1 polymer ?
#
loop_
_entity_poly.entity_id
_entity_poly.type
_entity_poly.pdbx_seq_one_letter_code
_entity_poly.pdbx_strand_id
1 'polypeptide(L)'
;MLIEYLYGKIIFIIFAIACSIADIRKKRIDIHIFITMLIFTLAGYVWMLASGEEVLWLRLGIGLLSAGTMWLISYFTEQQLGYGDAMYFTCTALVLACKNILLILGTFILSALVSLVLILIYSMQRRSRSLKDTTLPLIPFSLPIAIGVLFI
;
A
#
# COMPACT_ATOMS: atom_id res chain seq x y z
N MET A 1 5.23 0.34 -18.26
CA MET A 1 4.68 1.12 -17.12
C MET A 1 5.79 1.48 -16.15
N LEU A 2 5.59 2.50 -15.28
CA LEU A 2 6.66 2.98 -14.37
C LEU A 2 7.36 1.87 -13.60
N ILE A 3 6.64 0.83 -13.17
CA ILE A 3 7.22 -0.31 -12.44
C ILE A 3 8.15 -1.20 -13.28
N GLU A 4 8.08 -1.13 -14.60
CA GLU A 4 8.96 -1.89 -15.49
C GLU A 4 10.33 -1.25 -15.59
N TYR A 5 10.42 0.04 -15.26
CA TYR A 5 11.68 0.80 -15.21
C TYR A 5 12.32 0.71 -13.83
N LEU A 6 13.64 0.67 -13.81
CA LEU A 6 14.43 0.67 -12.56
C LEU A 6 14.08 1.86 -11.66
N TYR A 7 13.87 3.03 -12.28
CA TYR A 7 13.44 4.25 -11.60
C TYR A 7 12.13 4.06 -10.81
N GLY A 8 11.10 3.50 -11.44
CA GLY A 8 9.81 3.24 -10.80
C GLY A 8 9.92 2.25 -9.63
N LYS A 9 10.74 1.20 -9.81
CA LYS A 9 11.00 0.21 -8.74
C LYS A 9 11.67 0.85 -7.53
N ILE A 10 12.69 1.68 -7.75
CA ILE A 10 13.43 2.35 -6.67
C ILE A 10 12.50 3.31 -5.90
N ILE A 11 11.77 4.18 -6.61
CA ILE A 11 10.83 5.11 -5.98
C ILE A 11 9.79 4.37 -5.16
N PHE A 12 9.22 3.30 -5.72
CA PHE A 12 8.21 2.51 -5.03
C PHE A 12 8.74 1.88 -3.74
N ILE A 13 9.95 1.27 -3.77
CA ILE A 13 10.56 0.68 -2.58
C ILE A 13 10.82 1.75 -1.50
N ILE A 14 11.40 2.88 -1.88
CA ILE A 14 11.67 3.98 -0.93
C ILE A 14 10.37 4.46 -0.28
N PHE A 15 9.33 4.65 -1.09
CA PHE A 15 8.02 5.07 -0.61
C PHE A 15 7.40 4.03 0.35
N ALA A 16 7.41 2.74 -0.01
CA ALA A 16 6.86 1.67 0.82
C ALA A 16 7.59 1.57 2.17
N ILE A 17 8.92 1.70 2.18
CA ILE A 17 9.72 1.73 3.40
C ILE A 17 9.38 2.96 4.24
N ALA A 18 9.34 4.15 3.64
CA ALA A 18 9.04 5.40 4.34
C ALA A 18 7.64 5.35 5.01
N CYS A 19 6.62 4.89 4.28
CA CYS A 19 5.27 4.71 4.82
C CYS A 19 5.24 3.70 5.95
N SER A 20 5.93 2.55 5.81
CA SER A 20 5.98 1.52 6.84
C SER A 20 6.64 2.01 8.13
N ILE A 21 7.73 2.76 8.02
CA ILE A 21 8.40 3.36 9.19
C ILE A 21 7.48 4.40 9.86
N ALA A 22 6.80 5.23 9.08
CA ALA A 22 5.89 6.24 9.60
C ALA A 22 4.69 5.59 10.32
N ASP A 23 4.12 4.54 9.75
CA ASP A 23 2.99 3.82 10.31
C ASP A 23 3.36 3.12 11.64
N ILE A 24 4.52 2.46 11.70
CA ILE A 24 5.00 1.82 12.94
C ILE A 24 5.26 2.86 14.04
N ARG A 25 5.88 4.00 13.70
CA ARG A 25 6.32 4.98 14.69
C ARG A 25 5.20 5.89 15.17
N LYS A 26 4.40 6.42 14.25
CA LYS A 26 3.44 7.49 14.52
C LYS A 26 1.99 7.03 14.42
N LYS A 27 1.71 5.84 13.87
CA LYS A 27 0.37 5.36 13.47
C LYS A 27 -0.39 6.41 12.61
N ARG A 28 0.35 7.28 11.95
CA ARG A 28 -0.13 8.32 11.03
C ARG A 28 0.95 8.53 9.98
N ILE A 29 0.54 8.66 8.73
CA ILE A 29 1.44 8.95 7.63
C ILE A 29 1.35 10.43 7.32
N ASP A 30 2.50 11.09 7.26
CA ASP A 30 2.56 12.51 6.91
C ASP A 30 2.17 12.71 5.44
N ILE A 31 1.26 13.64 5.18
CA ILE A 31 0.79 13.96 3.83
C ILE A 31 1.93 14.33 2.87
N HIS A 32 3.03 14.86 3.41
CA HIS A 32 4.23 15.20 2.62
C HIS A 32 4.85 14.00 1.91
N ILE A 33 4.78 12.80 2.52
CA ILE A 33 5.27 11.55 1.91
C ILE A 33 4.45 11.24 0.64
N PHE A 34 3.13 11.40 0.73
CA PHE A 34 2.22 11.18 -0.41
C PHE A 34 2.43 12.20 -1.52
N ILE A 35 2.55 13.48 -1.17
CA ILE A 35 2.79 14.57 -2.13
C ILE A 35 4.12 14.33 -2.85
N THR A 36 5.17 13.98 -2.13
CA THR A 36 6.48 13.68 -2.70
C THR A 36 6.38 12.52 -3.69
N MET A 37 5.72 11.42 -3.30
CA MET A 37 5.51 10.27 -4.17
C MET A 37 4.72 10.65 -5.43
N LEU A 38 3.66 11.44 -5.28
CA LEU A 38 2.83 11.91 -6.39
C LEU A 38 3.66 12.72 -7.40
N ILE A 39 4.50 13.66 -6.92
CA ILE A 39 5.37 14.48 -7.77
C ILE A 39 6.33 13.58 -8.56
N PHE A 40 7.02 12.65 -7.91
CA PHE A 40 7.96 11.76 -8.58
C PHE A 40 7.27 10.84 -9.60
N THR A 41 6.06 10.37 -9.28
CA THR A 41 5.29 9.53 -10.18
C THR A 41 4.83 10.30 -11.41
N LEU A 42 4.32 11.54 -11.23
CA LEU A 42 3.93 12.41 -12.34
C LEU A 42 5.13 12.78 -13.21
N ALA A 43 6.27 13.11 -12.61
CA ALA A 43 7.51 13.38 -13.36
C ALA A 43 7.94 12.17 -14.20
N GLY A 44 7.81 10.95 -13.65
CA GLY A 44 8.07 9.71 -14.37
C GLY A 44 7.13 9.51 -15.56
N TYR A 45 5.83 9.80 -15.44
CA TYR A 45 4.88 9.73 -16.56
C TYR A 45 5.16 10.77 -17.63
N VAL A 46 5.48 12.01 -17.25
CA VAL A 46 5.87 13.06 -18.20
C VAL A 46 7.12 12.65 -18.97
N TRP A 47 8.11 12.06 -18.28
CA TRP A 47 9.31 11.54 -18.93
C TRP A 47 9.01 10.41 -19.92
N MET A 48 8.14 9.44 -19.57
CA MET A 48 7.72 8.37 -20.45
C MET A 48 7.03 8.91 -21.72
N LEU A 49 6.11 9.86 -21.55
CA LEU A 49 5.42 10.49 -22.69
C LEU A 49 6.41 11.26 -23.58
N ALA A 50 7.35 11.98 -22.99
CA ALA A 50 8.38 12.70 -23.75
C ALA A 50 9.34 11.77 -24.50
N SER A 51 9.55 10.54 -24.00
CA SER A 51 10.38 9.51 -24.64
C SER A 51 9.61 8.70 -25.71
N GLY A 52 8.33 9.01 -25.96
CA GLY A 52 7.50 8.29 -26.92
C GLY A 52 7.03 6.91 -26.45
N GLU A 53 7.14 6.63 -25.15
CA GLU A 53 6.70 5.38 -24.55
C GLU A 53 5.17 5.33 -24.41
N GLU A 54 4.56 4.21 -24.74
CA GLU A 54 3.12 4.04 -24.60
C GLU A 54 2.71 3.86 -23.14
N VAL A 55 1.82 4.73 -22.67
CA VAL A 55 1.16 4.57 -21.37
C VAL A 55 -0.08 3.69 -21.55
N LEU A 56 -0.05 2.52 -20.92
CA LEU A 56 -1.19 1.59 -20.93
C LEU A 56 -2.29 2.08 -20.00
N TRP A 57 -3.09 3.03 -20.46
CA TRP A 57 -4.14 3.69 -19.68
C TRP A 57 -5.15 2.73 -19.06
N LEU A 58 -5.45 1.62 -19.76
CA LEU A 58 -6.35 0.59 -19.22
C LEU A 58 -5.80 -0.05 -17.96
N ARG A 59 -4.50 -0.40 -17.93
CA ARG A 59 -3.87 -0.99 -16.75
C ARG A 59 -3.82 -0.01 -15.58
N LEU A 60 -3.57 1.26 -15.85
CA LEU A 60 -3.62 2.33 -14.86
C LEU A 60 -5.03 2.49 -14.30
N GLY A 61 -6.04 2.49 -15.16
CA GLY A 61 -7.46 2.57 -14.77
C GLY A 61 -7.86 1.43 -13.84
N ILE A 62 -7.47 0.19 -14.13
CA ILE A 62 -7.71 -0.97 -13.26
C ILE A 62 -7.03 -0.78 -11.89
N GLY A 63 -5.79 -0.29 -11.86
CA GLY A 63 -5.08 0.01 -10.62
C GLY A 63 -5.79 1.07 -9.80
N LEU A 64 -6.22 2.17 -10.41
CA LEU A 64 -6.96 3.23 -9.74
C LEU A 64 -8.35 2.77 -9.25
N LEU A 65 -9.03 1.91 -10.00
CA LEU A 65 -10.28 1.30 -9.55
C LEU A 65 -10.06 0.46 -8.28
N SER A 66 -8.98 -0.32 -8.23
CA SER A 66 -8.64 -1.10 -7.03
C SER A 66 -8.35 -0.21 -5.82
N ALA A 67 -7.69 0.93 -6.01
CA ALA A 67 -7.49 1.91 -4.96
C ALA A 67 -8.79 2.59 -4.55
N GLY A 68 -9.69 2.88 -5.50
CA GLY A 68 -11.02 3.42 -5.26
C GLY A 68 -11.87 2.52 -4.35
N THR A 69 -11.74 1.19 -4.49
CA THR A 69 -12.42 0.25 -3.57
C THR A 69 -11.93 0.42 -2.13
N MET A 70 -10.66 0.75 -1.91
CA MET A 70 -10.13 1.01 -0.56
C MET A 70 -10.73 2.27 0.06
N TRP A 71 -10.96 3.32 -0.74
CA TRP A 71 -11.65 4.51 -0.28
C TRP A 71 -13.11 4.23 0.08
N LEU A 72 -13.81 3.42 -0.73
CA LEU A 72 -15.18 3.01 -0.43
C LEU A 72 -15.23 2.18 0.86
N ILE A 73 -14.34 1.22 1.03
CA ILE A 73 -14.26 0.41 2.25
C ILE A 73 -13.98 1.31 3.45
N SER A 74 -13.01 2.23 3.37
CA SER A 74 -12.72 3.18 4.44
C SER A 74 -13.93 4.04 4.81
N TYR A 75 -14.70 4.50 3.83
CA TYR A 75 -15.91 5.28 4.03
C TYR A 75 -17.01 4.47 4.72
N PHE A 76 -17.32 3.25 4.21
CA PHE A 76 -18.39 2.42 4.75
C PHE A 76 -18.06 1.78 6.09
N THR A 77 -16.80 1.59 6.42
CA THR A 77 -16.36 1.03 7.71
C THR A 77 -16.12 2.10 8.79
N GLU A 78 -16.61 3.32 8.58
CA GLU A 78 -16.43 4.43 9.53
C GLU A 78 -14.96 4.62 9.95
N GLN A 79 -14.05 4.52 8.98
CA GLN A 79 -12.61 4.66 9.14
C GLN A 79 -11.92 3.52 9.94
N GLN A 80 -12.51 2.35 10.04
CA GLN A 80 -11.79 1.17 10.56
C GLN A 80 -10.55 0.85 9.68
N LEU A 81 -10.68 1.05 8.36
CA LEU A 81 -9.54 1.18 7.46
C LEU A 81 -9.14 2.66 7.43
N GLY A 82 -7.95 3.00 7.92
CA GLY A 82 -7.48 4.38 7.98
C GLY A 82 -7.40 5.06 6.61
N TYR A 83 -7.71 6.35 6.54
CA TYR A 83 -7.52 7.13 5.30
C TYR A 83 -6.08 7.09 4.79
N GLY A 84 -5.09 6.94 5.70
CA GLY A 84 -3.69 6.77 5.34
C GLY A 84 -3.45 5.51 4.50
N ASP A 85 -4.12 4.41 4.82
CA ASP A 85 -4.04 3.15 4.06
C ASP A 85 -4.64 3.32 2.66
N ALA A 86 -5.81 3.97 2.57
CA ALA A 86 -6.45 4.26 1.28
C ALA A 86 -5.56 5.16 0.40
N MET A 87 -4.95 6.19 0.96
CA MET A 87 -3.98 7.04 0.25
C MET A 87 -2.74 6.26 -0.18
N TYR A 88 -2.20 5.39 0.68
CA TYR A 88 -1.08 4.52 0.34
C TYR A 88 -1.38 3.67 -0.89
N PHE A 89 -2.51 2.96 -0.91
CA PHE A 89 -2.90 2.14 -2.06
C PHE A 89 -3.22 2.95 -3.31
N THR A 90 -3.63 4.22 -3.17
CA THR A 90 -3.80 5.11 -4.33
C THR A 90 -2.45 5.49 -4.95
N CYS A 91 -1.46 5.85 -4.13
CA CYS A 91 -0.12 6.15 -4.63
C CYS A 91 0.56 4.93 -5.24
N THR A 92 0.40 3.75 -4.64
CA THR A 92 0.94 2.51 -5.20
C THR A 92 0.25 2.11 -6.50
N ALA A 93 -1.05 2.40 -6.67
CA ALA A 93 -1.79 2.16 -7.91
C ALA A 93 -1.22 2.95 -9.09
N LEU A 94 -0.77 4.17 -8.87
CA LEU A 94 -0.13 4.99 -9.90
C LEU A 94 1.17 4.37 -10.43
N VAL A 95 1.90 3.63 -9.60
CA VAL A 95 3.17 2.99 -10.00
C VAL A 95 2.97 1.57 -10.49
N LEU A 96 2.21 0.76 -9.74
CA LEU A 96 2.00 -0.67 -9.99
C LEU A 96 0.90 -0.94 -11.00
N ALA A 97 -0.01 0.02 -11.21
CA ALA A 97 -1.18 -0.14 -12.06
C ALA A 97 -2.01 -1.38 -11.68
N CYS A 98 -2.31 -2.28 -12.62
CA CYS A 98 -3.11 -3.48 -12.34
C CYS A 98 -2.48 -4.43 -11.29
N LYS A 99 -1.15 -4.41 -11.12
CA LYS A 99 -0.47 -5.20 -10.07
C LYS A 99 -0.81 -4.71 -8.65
N ASN A 100 -1.38 -3.52 -8.49
CA ASN A 100 -1.83 -2.99 -7.21
C ASN A 100 -2.88 -3.90 -6.55
N ILE A 101 -3.69 -4.61 -7.32
CA ILE A 101 -4.66 -5.61 -6.82
C ILE A 101 -3.94 -6.69 -6.01
N LEU A 102 -2.82 -7.20 -6.55
CA LEU A 102 -2.02 -8.23 -5.86
C LEU A 102 -1.41 -7.70 -4.56
N LEU A 103 -0.96 -6.44 -4.58
CA LEU A 103 -0.46 -5.77 -3.38
C LEU A 103 -1.54 -5.67 -2.30
N ILE A 104 -2.74 -5.21 -2.65
CA ILE A 104 -3.87 -5.07 -1.74
C ILE A 104 -4.24 -6.43 -1.15
N LEU A 105 -4.57 -7.40 -2.00
CA LEU A 105 -4.98 -8.74 -1.56
C LEU A 105 -3.92 -9.43 -0.70
N GLY A 106 -2.66 -9.40 -1.13
CA GLY A 106 -1.55 -9.98 -0.39
C GLY A 106 -1.37 -9.33 0.99
N THR A 107 -1.49 -8.00 1.07
CA THR A 107 -1.39 -7.27 2.34
C THR A 107 -2.49 -7.67 3.31
N PHE A 108 -3.74 -7.76 2.85
CA PHE A 108 -4.86 -8.18 3.70
C PHE A 108 -4.73 -9.63 4.15
N ILE A 109 -4.34 -10.55 3.27
CA ILE A 109 -4.12 -11.96 3.63
C ILE A 109 -3.01 -12.06 4.68
N LEU A 110 -1.88 -11.39 4.47
CA LEU A 110 -0.76 -11.45 5.41
C LEU A 110 -1.12 -10.84 6.77
N SER A 111 -1.80 -9.70 6.78
CA SER A 111 -2.25 -9.07 8.03
C SER A 111 -3.25 -9.93 8.79
N ALA A 112 -4.17 -10.60 8.08
CA ALA A 112 -5.13 -11.53 8.69
C ALA A 112 -4.43 -12.76 9.30
N LEU A 113 -3.45 -13.35 8.59
CA LEU A 113 -2.66 -14.48 9.10
C LEU A 113 -1.88 -14.11 10.37
N VAL A 114 -1.20 -12.96 10.37
CA VAL A 114 -0.46 -12.49 11.55
C VAL A 114 -1.41 -12.22 12.71
N SER A 115 -2.55 -11.58 12.47
CA SER A 115 -3.57 -11.35 13.49
C SER A 115 -4.07 -12.64 14.11
N LEU A 116 -4.33 -13.66 13.28
CA LEU A 116 -4.77 -14.99 13.73
C LEU A 116 -3.71 -15.65 14.61
N VAL A 117 -2.44 -15.63 14.21
CA VAL A 117 -1.32 -16.17 15.01
C VAL A 117 -1.22 -15.47 16.36
N LEU A 118 -1.32 -14.14 16.38
CA LEU A 118 -1.29 -13.37 17.63
C LEU A 118 -2.45 -13.75 18.55
N ILE A 119 -3.68 -13.88 18.02
CA ILE A 119 -4.85 -14.30 18.80
C ILE A 119 -4.61 -15.70 19.40
N LEU A 120 -4.07 -16.64 18.65
CA LEU A 120 -3.75 -17.99 19.13
C LEU A 120 -2.71 -17.95 20.27
N ILE A 121 -1.62 -17.19 20.10
CA ILE A 121 -0.58 -17.05 21.13
C ILE A 121 -1.17 -16.44 22.41
N TYR A 122 -1.97 -15.37 22.29
CA TYR A 122 -2.60 -14.74 23.46
C TYR A 122 -3.62 -15.66 24.14
N SER A 123 -4.40 -16.43 23.38
CA SER A 123 -5.34 -17.40 23.94
C SER A 123 -4.63 -18.51 24.73
N MET A 124 -3.48 -18.98 24.26
CA MET A 124 -2.67 -19.99 24.93
C MET A 124 -2.03 -19.47 26.23
N GLN A 125 -1.69 -18.19 26.30
CA GLN A 125 -1.04 -17.59 27.47
C GLN A 125 -2.01 -17.25 28.63
N ARG A 126 -3.32 -17.54 28.51
CA ARG A 126 -4.37 -17.23 29.51
C ARG A 126 -4.32 -15.81 30.10
N ARG A 127 -3.64 -14.87 29.48
CA ARG A 127 -3.59 -13.47 29.91
C ARG A 127 -4.81 -12.75 29.34
N SER A 128 -5.79 -12.46 30.18
CA SER A 128 -6.98 -11.66 29.87
C SER A 128 -6.64 -10.18 29.68
N ARG A 129 -5.79 -9.84 28.72
CA ARG A 129 -5.70 -8.48 28.23
C ARG A 129 -6.66 -8.33 27.05
N SER A 130 -7.60 -7.42 27.21
CA SER A 130 -8.53 -7.06 26.12
C SER A 130 -7.75 -6.75 24.86
N LEU A 131 -7.89 -7.60 23.83
CA LEU A 131 -7.33 -7.38 22.49
C LEU A 131 -7.99 -6.20 21.74
N LYS A 132 -9.00 -5.55 22.37
CA LYS A 132 -9.77 -4.46 21.76
C LYS A 132 -8.93 -3.24 21.38
N ASP A 133 -7.76 -3.03 21.96
CA ASP A 133 -6.96 -1.81 21.78
C ASP A 133 -5.70 -2.02 20.93
N THR A 134 -5.47 -3.20 20.39
CA THR A 134 -4.30 -3.47 19.54
C THR A 134 -4.66 -3.31 18.05
N THR A 135 -4.68 -2.06 17.59
CA THR A 135 -4.69 -1.80 16.13
C THR A 135 -3.33 -2.19 15.55
N LEU A 136 -3.31 -3.24 14.72
CA LEU A 136 -2.11 -3.62 13.99
C LEU A 136 -1.91 -2.66 12.81
N PRO A 137 -0.70 -2.14 12.61
CA PRO A 137 -0.40 -1.32 11.44
C PRO A 137 -0.49 -2.17 10.17
N LEU A 138 -1.24 -1.73 9.16
CA LEU A 138 -1.47 -2.49 7.93
C LEU A 138 -0.30 -2.37 6.94
N ILE A 139 0.24 -1.16 6.80
CA ILE A 139 1.24 -0.84 5.78
C ILE A 139 2.55 -1.65 5.90
N PRO A 140 3.10 -1.94 7.08
CA PRO A 140 4.29 -2.79 7.20
C PRO A 140 4.12 -4.18 6.58
N PHE A 141 2.89 -4.73 6.57
CA PHE A 141 2.59 -6.01 5.93
C PHE A 141 2.60 -5.93 4.41
N SER A 142 2.51 -4.73 3.83
CA SER A 142 2.63 -4.54 2.40
C SER A 142 4.07 -4.69 1.89
N LEU A 143 5.10 -4.48 2.72
CA LEU A 143 6.50 -4.53 2.29
C LEU A 143 6.93 -5.86 1.66
N PRO A 144 6.74 -7.03 2.32
CA PRO A 144 7.13 -8.31 1.70
C PRO A 144 6.34 -8.58 0.43
N ILE A 145 5.05 -8.20 0.40
CA ILE A 145 4.22 -8.36 -0.79
C ILE A 145 4.68 -7.40 -1.91
N ALA A 146 5.02 -6.16 -1.55
CA ALA A 146 5.55 -5.16 -2.47
C ALA A 146 6.82 -5.66 -3.17
N ILE A 147 7.74 -6.25 -2.42
CA ILE A 147 8.96 -6.86 -2.98
C ILE A 147 8.57 -8.00 -3.94
N GLY A 148 7.67 -8.90 -3.54
CA GLY A 148 7.20 -9.99 -4.41
C GLY A 148 6.59 -9.49 -5.73
N VAL A 149 5.73 -8.47 -5.68
CA VAL A 149 5.06 -7.88 -6.85
C VAL A 149 6.05 -7.23 -7.84
N LEU A 150 7.24 -6.81 -7.36
CA LEU A 150 8.29 -6.25 -8.22
C LEU A 150 8.95 -7.29 -9.13
N PHE A 151 8.90 -8.57 -8.76
CA PHE A 151 9.53 -9.66 -9.50
C PHE A 151 8.56 -10.47 -10.36
N ILE A 152 7.26 -10.21 -10.25
CA ILE A 152 6.19 -10.76 -11.11
C ILE A 152 5.92 -9.77 -12.27
#